data_86c5716cc76f5104a81b80644213cacd
#
_entry.id   86c5716cc76f5104a81b80644213cacd
#
_cell.length_a   1.000
_cell.length_b   1.000
_cell.length_c   1.000
_cell.angle_alpha   90.00
_cell.angle_beta   90.00
_cell.angle_gamma   90.00
#
_symmetry.space_group_name_H-M   'P 1'
#
loop_
_entity.id
_entity.type
_entity.pdbx_description
1 polymer ?
#
loop_
_entity_poly.entity_id
_entity_poly.type
_entity_poly.pdbx_seq_one_letter_code
_entity_poly.pdbx_strand_id
1 'polypeptide(L)'
;VCGTDHHIFQGEAPAEPPVILGHEMAGKVEKTGENVQNIEFGDKVAVNPNIHCGHCYFCQRGEINLCKNLQAIGVTRDGGFAEYVVVPETNVHVFTGDISYEEGAMVEPISCCLHGIDLVKINSGATVAILGGGAIGLILAQLAEMAGAARVYISEPDPRRRKIAKNLGFRDVFSPQEIKEKIFEHTMVGAEVVIEAVGVETTARQSLNLVREGGTVLFFGVCPEDLKIPVSPFDIYKKELTIKGSNINPFVTERALDILTEGKINVNKLVTNRYSLKQLPEILSGEIEDSGLKSVIVFN
;
A
#
# COMPACT_ATOMS: atom_id res chain seq x y z
N VAL A 1 -9.64 -6.21 -2.60
CA VAL A 1 -9.05 -7.42 -1.96
C VAL A 1 -7.55 -7.21 -1.82
N CYS A 2 -7.02 -7.49 -0.64
CA CYS A 2 -5.61 -7.30 -0.26
C CYS A 2 -4.97 -8.65 0.12
N GLY A 3 -3.64 -8.72 0.09
CA GLY A 3 -2.90 -9.88 0.64
C GLY A 3 -3.23 -10.15 2.10
N THR A 4 -3.49 -9.12 2.88
CA THR A 4 -3.92 -9.23 4.28
C THR A 4 -5.23 -10.02 4.42
N ASP A 5 -6.19 -9.83 3.51
CA ASP A 5 -7.46 -10.57 3.54
C ASP A 5 -7.23 -12.08 3.34
N HIS A 6 -6.32 -12.45 2.42
CA HIS A 6 -5.92 -13.84 2.19
C HIS A 6 -5.22 -14.44 3.43
N HIS A 7 -4.26 -13.73 4.01
CA HIS A 7 -3.53 -14.19 5.21
C HIS A 7 -4.47 -14.38 6.41
N ILE A 8 -5.43 -13.47 6.61
CA ILE A 8 -6.42 -13.62 7.68
C ILE A 8 -7.33 -14.82 7.41
N PHE A 9 -7.82 -14.96 6.18
CA PHE A 9 -8.69 -16.08 5.80
C PHE A 9 -7.99 -17.44 5.99
N GLN A 10 -6.69 -17.51 5.76
CA GLN A 10 -5.85 -18.70 5.95
C GLN A 10 -5.42 -18.90 7.42
N GLY A 11 -5.70 -17.95 8.31
CA GLY A 11 -5.29 -18.00 9.72
C GLY A 11 -3.82 -17.68 9.97
N GLU A 12 -3.17 -17.02 9.02
CA GLU A 12 -1.74 -16.65 9.08
C GLU A 12 -1.50 -15.25 9.66
N ALA A 13 -2.53 -14.43 9.76
CA ALA A 13 -2.46 -13.08 10.31
C ALA A 13 -3.44 -12.90 11.48
N PRO A 14 -3.10 -12.06 12.47
CA PRO A 14 -3.96 -11.84 13.62
C PRO A 14 -5.28 -11.18 13.20
N ALA A 15 -6.38 -11.81 13.61
CA ALA A 15 -7.75 -11.33 13.48
C ALA A 15 -8.56 -11.82 14.68
N GLU A 16 -9.75 -11.31 14.86
CA GLU A 16 -10.69 -11.70 15.93
C GLU A 16 -11.95 -12.34 15.33
N PRO A 17 -11.89 -13.59 14.82
CA PRO A 17 -13.07 -14.26 14.26
C PRO A 17 -14.17 -14.54 15.31
N PRO A 18 -15.45 -14.46 14.93
CA PRO A 18 -15.93 -14.17 13.57
C PRO A 18 -15.82 -12.67 13.24
N VAL A 19 -15.32 -12.35 12.05
CA VAL A 19 -15.18 -10.96 11.55
C VAL A 19 -15.48 -10.90 10.05
N ILE A 20 -16.18 -9.86 9.61
CA ILE A 20 -16.33 -9.56 8.19
C ILE A 20 -15.05 -8.84 7.73
N LEU A 21 -14.37 -9.39 6.71
CA LEU A 21 -13.14 -8.81 6.17
C LEU A 21 -13.42 -7.60 5.25
N GLY A 22 -12.36 -7.03 4.67
CA GLY A 22 -12.41 -5.91 3.74
C GLY A 22 -12.11 -4.58 4.42
N HIS A 23 -10.88 -4.13 4.31
CA HIS A 23 -10.36 -2.90 4.93
C HIS A 23 -10.07 -1.78 3.93
N GLU A 24 -10.18 -2.04 2.65
CA GLU A 24 -10.04 -1.06 1.56
C GLU A 24 -11.42 -0.85 0.95
N MET A 25 -12.11 0.24 1.32
CA MET A 25 -13.50 0.41 0.95
C MET A 25 -13.87 1.85 0.66
N ALA A 26 -14.82 2.01 -0.26
CA ALA A 26 -15.54 3.24 -0.53
C ALA A 26 -17.02 2.93 -0.73
N GLY A 27 -17.86 3.91 -0.46
CA GLY A 27 -19.30 3.73 -0.59
C GLY A 27 -20.05 5.04 -0.49
N LYS A 28 -21.35 4.92 -0.28
CA LYS A 28 -22.27 6.04 -0.07
C LYS A 28 -22.79 6.01 1.35
N VAL A 29 -22.87 7.14 2.00
CA VAL A 29 -23.48 7.27 3.33
C VAL A 29 -24.98 7.00 3.24
N GLU A 30 -25.43 5.95 3.91
CA GLU A 30 -26.84 5.57 3.93
C GLU A 30 -27.55 6.09 5.20
N LYS A 31 -26.82 6.20 6.31
CA LYS A 31 -27.35 6.70 7.57
C LYS A 31 -26.23 7.25 8.45
N THR A 32 -26.53 8.34 9.16
CA THR A 32 -25.63 8.92 10.17
C THR A 32 -26.19 8.73 11.57
N GLY A 33 -25.30 8.63 12.55
CA GLY A 33 -25.65 8.67 13.99
C GLY A 33 -26.00 10.10 14.42
N GLU A 34 -26.67 10.23 15.56
CA GLU A 34 -27.17 11.53 16.08
C GLU A 34 -26.07 12.57 16.36
N ASN A 35 -24.83 12.12 16.62
CA ASN A 35 -23.70 12.99 16.95
C ASN A 35 -22.78 13.28 15.76
N VAL A 36 -23.05 12.76 14.57
CA VAL A 36 -22.28 13.03 13.35
C VAL A 36 -22.58 14.44 12.86
N GLN A 37 -21.54 15.22 12.55
CA GLN A 37 -21.66 16.65 12.24
C GLN A 37 -21.24 17.02 10.82
N ASN A 38 -20.25 16.32 10.26
CA ASN A 38 -19.61 16.74 9.01
C ASN A 38 -19.88 15.79 7.83
N ILE A 39 -20.79 14.85 7.98
CA ILE A 39 -21.09 13.82 6.99
C ILE A 39 -22.60 13.74 6.83
N GLU A 40 -23.07 13.75 5.58
CA GLU A 40 -24.49 13.75 5.27
C GLU A 40 -24.91 12.49 4.51
N PHE A 41 -26.20 12.19 4.56
CA PHE A 41 -26.81 11.15 3.71
C PHE A 41 -26.50 11.41 2.24
N GLY A 42 -26.02 10.40 1.55
CA GLY A 42 -25.71 10.47 0.12
C GLY A 42 -24.26 10.82 -0.21
N ASP A 43 -23.46 11.25 0.76
CA ASP A 43 -22.03 11.53 0.52
C ASP A 43 -21.31 10.31 -0.01
N LYS A 44 -20.43 10.54 -0.98
CA LYS A 44 -19.45 9.55 -1.42
C LYS A 44 -18.26 9.57 -0.47
N VAL A 45 -17.88 8.42 0.05
CA VAL A 45 -16.86 8.34 1.10
C VAL A 45 -15.84 7.21 0.85
N ALA A 46 -14.59 7.49 1.18
CA ALA A 46 -13.55 6.50 1.40
C ALA A 46 -13.33 6.32 2.91
N VAL A 47 -12.89 5.14 3.32
CA VAL A 47 -12.73 4.81 4.73
C VAL A 47 -11.26 4.55 5.04
N ASN A 48 -10.75 5.20 6.10
CA ASN A 48 -9.52 4.77 6.76
C ASN A 48 -9.89 3.69 7.78
N PRO A 49 -9.44 2.44 7.62
CA PRO A 49 -9.85 1.36 8.51
C PRO A 49 -9.26 1.46 9.93
N ASN A 50 -8.21 2.25 10.13
CA ASN A 50 -7.40 2.26 11.33
C ASN A 50 -7.99 3.17 12.43
N ILE A 51 -8.48 2.57 13.52
CA ILE A 51 -9.08 3.27 14.67
C ILE A 51 -8.07 3.25 15.81
N HIS A 52 -7.52 4.41 16.14
CA HIS A 52 -6.57 4.58 17.23
C HIS A 52 -7.25 5.05 18.52
N CYS A 53 -6.68 4.76 19.70
CA CYS A 53 -7.31 5.06 20.98
C CYS A 53 -7.22 6.54 21.41
N GLY A 54 -6.36 7.34 20.79
CA GLY A 54 -6.18 8.77 21.07
C GLY A 54 -5.41 9.14 22.35
N HIS A 55 -5.20 8.21 23.29
CA HIS A 55 -4.65 8.52 24.61
C HIS A 55 -3.38 7.76 25.03
N CYS A 56 -2.95 6.74 24.29
CA CYS A 56 -1.70 6.04 24.63
C CYS A 56 -0.47 6.88 24.27
N TYR A 57 0.69 6.44 24.74
CA TYR A 57 1.98 7.11 24.52
C TYR A 57 2.22 7.51 23.07
N PHE A 58 1.94 6.60 22.14
CA PHE A 58 2.15 6.83 20.71
C PHE A 58 1.12 7.80 20.10
N CYS A 59 -0.16 7.64 20.45
CA CYS A 59 -1.22 8.54 19.96
C CYS A 59 -0.98 9.98 20.36
N GLN A 60 -0.53 10.22 21.61
CA GLN A 60 -0.22 11.57 22.11
C GLN A 60 0.98 12.23 21.41
N ARG A 61 1.76 11.46 20.62
CA ARG A 61 2.89 11.93 19.83
C ARG A 61 2.60 12.01 18.33
N GLY A 62 1.36 11.69 17.93
CA GLY A 62 0.99 11.63 16.52
C GLY A 62 1.43 10.33 15.80
N GLU A 63 1.98 9.38 16.54
CA GLU A 63 2.43 8.08 16.03
C GLU A 63 1.29 7.05 16.11
N ILE A 64 0.12 7.38 15.55
CA ILE A 64 -1.12 6.59 15.71
C ILE A 64 -1.02 5.19 15.13
N ASN A 65 -0.16 4.99 14.12
CA ASN A 65 0.15 3.69 13.53
C ASN A 65 0.86 2.73 14.50
N LEU A 66 1.38 3.23 15.61
CA LEU A 66 2.00 2.44 16.69
C LEU A 66 1.08 2.35 17.93
N CYS A 67 -0.19 2.70 17.80
CA CYS A 67 -1.17 2.66 18.88
C CYS A 67 -1.25 1.26 19.49
N LYS A 68 -1.17 1.16 20.83
CA LYS A 68 -1.22 -0.12 21.54
C LYS A 68 -2.61 -0.77 21.56
N ASN A 69 -3.64 0.04 21.32
CA ASN A 69 -5.02 -0.40 21.26
C ASN A 69 -5.60 -0.13 19.87
N LEU A 70 -4.79 -0.32 18.83
CA LEU A 70 -5.21 -0.15 17.45
C LEU A 70 -6.28 -1.19 17.10
N GLN A 71 -7.39 -0.73 16.54
CA GLN A 71 -8.40 -1.56 15.92
C GLN A 71 -8.42 -1.27 14.42
N ALA A 72 -8.80 -2.25 13.62
CA ALA A 72 -8.90 -2.07 12.17
C ALA A 72 -10.21 -2.67 11.66
N ILE A 73 -10.99 -1.83 10.96
CA ILE A 73 -12.20 -2.23 10.26
C ILE A 73 -11.81 -3.21 9.15
N GLY A 74 -12.46 -4.38 9.11
CA GLY A 74 -12.11 -5.45 8.18
C GLY A 74 -10.96 -6.36 8.63
N VAL A 75 -10.47 -6.19 9.88
CA VAL A 75 -9.42 -7.03 10.49
C VAL A 75 -9.80 -7.44 11.91
N THR A 76 -9.98 -6.48 12.82
CA THR A 76 -10.41 -6.71 14.21
C THR A 76 -11.84 -6.24 14.49
N ARG A 77 -12.48 -5.62 13.50
CA ARG A 77 -13.88 -5.20 13.50
C ARG A 77 -14.46 -5.51 12.12
N ASP A 78 -15.79 -5.66 12.05
CA ASP A 78 -16.48 -5.92 10.79
C ASP A 78 -16.19 -4.85 9.74
N GLY A 79 -15.90 -5.31 8.52
CA GLY A 79 -15.40 -4.53 7.40
C GLY A 79 -16.33 -4.44 6.20
N GLY A 80 -15.75 -4.06 5.06
CA GLY A 80 -16.46 -3.65 3.86
C GLY A 80 -16.83 -4.77 2.89
N PHE A 81 -16.52 -6.05 3.16
CA PHE A 81 -17.08 -7.15 2.37
C PHE A 81 -18.51 -7.45 2.79
N ALA A 82 -19.33 -6.40 2.80
CA ALA A 82 -20.73 -6.39 3.18
C ALA A 82 -21.46 -5.25 2.44
N GLU A 83 -22.78 -5.36 2.31
CA GLU A 83 -23.60 -4.27 1.72
C GLU A 83 -23.55 -2.99 2.55
N TYR A 84 -23.39 -3.12 3.86
CA TYR A 84 -23.27 -2.01 4.82
C TYR A 84 -22.18 -2.26 5.83
N VAL A 85 -21.52 -1.18 6.24
CA VAL A 85 -20.51 -1.19 7.31
C VAL A 85 -20.70 0.01 8.22
N VAL A 86 -20.47 -0.16 9.51
CA VAL A 86 -20.51 0.93 10.50
C VAL A 86 -19.10 1.46 10.73
N VAL A 87 -18.92 2.76 10.52
CA VAL A 87 -17.62 3.43 10.57
C VAL A 87 -17.71 4.65 11.50
N PRO A 88 -16.73 4.88 12.39
CA PRO A 88 -16.65 6.14 13.13
C PRO A 88 -16.49 7.34 12.18
N GLU A 89 -17.13 8.47 12.49
CA GLU A 89 -17.03 9.70 11.68
C GLU A 89 -15.57 10.09 11.38
N THR A 90 -14.69 9.97 12.37
CA THR A 90 -13.26 10.31 12.25
C THR A 90 -12.48 9.47 11.25
N ASN A 91 -13.06 8.37 10.79
CA ASN A 91 -12.46 7.44 9.84
C ASN A 91 -13.07 7.55 8.43
N VAL A 92 -14.03 8.47 8.25
CA VAL A 92 -14.75 8.69 6.99
C VAL A 92 -14.23 9.94 6.30
N HIS A 93 -13.90 9.82 5.02
CA HIS A 93 -13.33 10.89 4.20
C HIS A 93 -14.23 11.10 2.98
N VAL A 94 -14.93 12.25 2.94
CA VAL A 94 -15.84 12.60 1.85
C VAL A 94 -15.04 12.97 0.61
N PHE A 95 -15.43 12.46 -0.55
CA PHE A 95 -14.86 12.87 -1.83
C PHE A 95 -15.93 13.29 -2.83
N THR A 96 -15.54 14.19 -3.71
CA THR A 96 -16.41 14.80 -4.73
C THR A 96 -15.81 14.57 -6.13
N GLY A 97 -16.52 15.01 -7.16
CA GLY A 97 -16.06 14.93 -8.54
C GLY A 97 -16.31 13.56 -9.19
N ASP A 98 -15.61 13.31 -10.30
CA ASP A 98 -15.82 12.14 -11.17
C ASP A 98 -15.08 10.87 -10.70
N ILE A 99 -14.66 10.83 -9.44
CA ILE A 99 -13.99 9.65 -8.89
C ILE A 99 -15.03 8.54 -8.68
N SER A 100 -14.73 7.37 -9.19
CA SER A 100 -15.53 6.16 -8.98
C SER A 100 -15.34 5.59 -7.56
N TYR A 101 -16.28 4.75 -7.11
CA TYR A 101 -16.11 4.03 -5.83
C TYR A 101 -14.92 3.08 -5.85
N GLU A 102 -14.57 2.50 -7.00
CA GLU A 102 -13.40 1.66 -7.16
C GLU A 102 -12.11 2.44 -6.90
N GLU A 103 -12.02 3.67 -7.42
CA GLU A 103 -10.91 4.59 -7.14
C GLU A 103 -10.91 5.04 -5.68
N GLY A 104 -12.07 5.35 -5.12
CA GLY A 104 -12.24 5.68 -3.71
C GLY A 104 -11.75 4.56 -2.77
N ALA A 105 -11.99 3.30 -3.13
CA ALA A 105 -11.47 2.15 -2.37
C ALA A 105 -9.94 2.03 -2.43
N MET A 106 -9.28 2.67 -3.41
CA MET A 106 -7.82 2.72 -3.49
C MET A 106 -7.19 3.80 -2.58
N VAL A 107 -7.98 4.64 -1.92
CA VAL A 107 -7.47 5.68 -1.01
C VAL A 107 -6.68 5.07 0.16
N GLU A 108 -7.14 3.95 0.70
CA GLU A 108 -6.43 3.27 1.79
C GLU A 108 -5.03 2.81 1.36
N PRO A 109 -4.85 1.99 0.31
CA PRO A 109 -3.52 1.59 -0.12
C PRO A 109 -2.65 2.75 -0.63
N ILE A 110 -3.24 3.80 -1.23
CA ILE A 110 -2.51 5.03 -1.57
C ILE A 110 -1.98 5.69 -0.28
N SER A 111 -2.80 5.76 0.76
CA SER A 111 -2.41 6.34 2.05
C SER A 111 -1.22 5.60 2.67
N CYS A 112 -1.25 4.27 2.66
CA CYS A 112 -0.13 3.46 3.13
C CYS A 112 1.15 3.73 2.31
N CYS A 113 1.03 3.76 0.98
CA CYS A 113 2.15 4.07 0.09
C CYS A 113 2.70 5.48 0.31
N LEU A 114 1.82 6.47 0.48
CA LEU A 114 2.21 7.86 0.75
C LEU A 114 2.98 7.99 2.06
N HIS A 115 2.53 7.30 3.12
CA HIS A 115 3.30 7.23 4.36
C HIS A 115 4.70 6.62 4.13
N GLY A 116 4.80 5.54 3.36
CA GLY A 116 6.10 4.95 3.01
C GLY A 116 7.01 5.94 2.28
N ILE A 117 6.49 6.71 1.34
CA ILE A 117 7.24 7.77 0.62
C ILE A 117 7.65 8.90 1.56
N ASP A 118 6.80 9.33 2.48
CA ASP A 118 7.14 10.36 3.48
C ASP A 118 8.29 9.91 4.42
N LEU A 119 8.42 8.62 4.68
CA LEU A 119 9.50 8.08 5.51
C LEU A 119 10.86 8.13 4.80
N VAL A 120 10.92 8.13 3.48
CA VAL A 120 12.16 8.16 2.70
C VAL A 120 12.34 9.54 2.07
N LYS A 121 13.56 10.05 2.09
CA LYS A 121 13.87 11.33 1.42
C LYS A 121 14.17 11.04 -0.05
N ILE A 122 13.26 11.41 -0.92
CA ILE A 122 13.47 11.39 -2.36
C ILE A 122 13.84 12.81 -2.79
N ASN A 123 15.12 13.03 -3.05
CA ASN A 123 15.57 14.32 -3.57
C ASN A 123 15.23 14.47 -5.05
N SER A 124 15.01 15.69 -5.53
CA SER A 124 14.83 15.92 -6.97
C SER A 124 16.03 15.40 -7.76
N GLY A 125 15.74 14.56 -8.74
CA GLY A 125 16.76 13.89 -9.53
C GLY A 125 17.18 12.50 -9.03
N ALA A 126 16.66 12.04 -7.89
CA ALA A 126 17.02 10.76 -7.31
C ALA A 126 16.67 9.57 -8.19
N THR A 127 17.44 8.50 -8.03
CA THR A 127 17.16 7.16 -8.57
C THR A 127 16.50 6.29 -7.51
N VAL A 128 15.31 5.79 -7.81
CA VAL A 128 14.53 4.91 -6.91
C VAL A 128 14.38 3.53 -7.54
N ALA A 129 14.54 2.49 -6.76
CA ALA A 129 14.25 1.11 -7.16
C ALA A 129 13.06 0.56 -6.36
N ILE A 130 12.08 0.01 -7.03
CA ILE A 130 10.90 -0.65 -6.43
C ILE A 130 11.01 -2.15 -6.72
N LEU A 131 11.06 -2.96 -5.69
CA LEU A 131 11.01 -4.41 -5.80
C LEU A 131 9.56 -4.87 -5.62
N GLY A 132 8.95 -5.33 -6.71
CA GLY A 132 7.55 -5.68 -6.84
C GLY A 132 6.80 -4.73 -7.78
N GLY A 133 6.22 -5.26 -8.86
CA GLY A 133 5.39 -4.54 -9.84
C GLY A 133 3.90 -4.84 -9.68
N GLY A 134 3.46 -5.20 -8.46
CA GLY A 134 2.04 -5.32 -8.08
C GLY A 134 1.38 -3.95 -7.91
N ALA A 135 0.10 -3.92 -7.52
CA ALA A 135 -0.64 -2.67 -7.35
C ALA A 135 0.08 -1.69 -6.39
N ILE A 136 0.56 -2.18 -5.25
CA ILE A 136 1.31 -1.40 -4.25
C ILE A 136 2.61 -0.84 -4.85
N GLY A 137 3.41 -1.69 -5.49
CA GLY A 137 4.67 -1.24 -6.10
C GLY A 137 4.45 -0.18 -7.19
N LEU A 138 3.38 -0.29 -7.96
CA LEU A 138 3.05 0.70 -8.99
C LEU A 138 2.47 2.01 -8.43
N ILE A 139 1.79 1.98 -7.28
CA ILE A 139 1.41 3.20 -6.54
C ILE A 139 2.67 3.87 -5.98
N LEU A 140 3.55 3.11 -5.31
CA LEU A 140 4.82 3.61 -4.79
C LEU A 140 5.69 4.23 -5.90
N ALA A 141 5.72 3.61 -7.08
CA ALA A 141 6.47 4.12 -8.22
C ALA A 141 5.93 5.47 -8.71
N GLN A 142 4.62 5.62 -8.84
CA GLN A 142 3.99 6.90 -9.21
C GLN A 142 4.25 7.99 -8.15
N LEU A 143 4.10 7.63 -6.87
CA LEU A 143 4.36 8.56 -5.78
C LEU A 143 5.85 8.94 -5.69
N ALA A 144 6.77 8.03 -6.01
CA ALA A 144 8.21 8.32 -6.06
C ALA A 144 8.54 9.34 -7.17
N GLU A 145 7.96 9.20 -8.37
CA GLU A 145 8.09 10.20 -9.44
C GLU A 145 7.52 11.56 -9.00
N MET A 146 6.33 11.56 -8.39
CA MET A 146 5.72 12.78 -7.86
C MET A 146 6.57 13.44 -6.77
N ALA A 147 7.27 12.65 -5.94
CA ALA A 147 8.18 13.13 -4.91
C ALA A 147 9.50 13.68 -5.46
N GLY A 148 9.77 13.51 -6.77
CA GLY A 148 10.94 14.10 -7.44
C GLY A 148 11.98 13.11 -7.95
N ALA A 149 11.71 11.80 -7.91
CA ALA A 149 12.58 10.81 -8.55
C ALA A 149 12.68 11.09 -10.06
N ALA A 150 13.88 11.25 -10.58
CA ALA A 150 14.09 11.39 -12.02
C ALA A 150 14.03 10.05 -12.74
N ARG A 151 14.25 8.98 -12.02
CA ARG A 151 14.23 7.62 -12.56
C ARG A 151 13.74 6.60 -11.54
N VAL A 152 12.76 5.81 -11.96
CA VAL A 152 12.18 4.74 -11.13
C VAL A 152 12.40 3.41 -11.87
N TYR A 153 13.14 2.50 -11.22
CA TYR A 153 13.35 1.14 -11.65
C TYR A 153 12.35 0.21 -10.98
N ILE A 154 11.68 -0.64 -11.74
CA ILE A 154 10.71 -1.60 -11.20
C ILE A 154 11.19 -3.02 -11.49
N SER A 155 11.28 -3.85 -10.45
CA SER A 155 11.58 -5.28 -10.54
C SER A 155 10.28 -6.08 -10.44
N GLU A 156 9.95 -6.87 -11.47
CA GLU A 156 8.74 -7.69 -11.49
C GLU A 156 8.99 -8.97 -12.31
N PRO A 157 8.77 -10.17 -11.74
CA PRO A 157 8.99 -11.43 -12.46
C PRO A 157 7.94 -11.69 -13.55
N ASP A 158 6.66 -11.30 -13.34
CA ASP A 158 5.60 -11.57 -14.30
C ASP A 158 5.66 -10.61 -15.50
N PRO A 159 5.86 -11.12 -16.75
CA PRO A 159 5.90 -10.27 -17.93
C PRO A 159 4.57 -9.54 -18.21
N ARG A 160 3.44 -10.07 -17.76
CA ARG A 160 2.12 -9.43 -17.91
C ARG A 160 2.07 -8.16 -17.03
N ARG A 161 2.53 -8.26 -15.76
CA ARG A 161 2.60 -7.12 -14.83
C ARG A 161 3.64 -6.10 -15.29
N ARG A 162 4.79 -6.54 -15.83
CA ARG A 162 5.75 -5.61 -16.46
C ARG A 162 5.14 -4.83 -17.61
N LYS A 163 4.27 -5.45 -18.42
CA LYS A 163 3.56 -4.77 -19.51
C LYS A 163 2.59 -3.70 -18.95
N ILE A 164 1.89 -3.97 -17.85
CA ILE A 164 1.01 -2.99 -17.22
C ILE A 164 1.83 -1.79 -16.71
N ALA A 165 2.95 -2.03 -16.03
CA ALA A 165 3.86 -0.98 -15.58
C ALA A 165 4.34 -0.09 -16.75
N LYS A 166 4.71 -0.70 -17.88
CA LYS A 166 5.09 0.05 -19.11
C LYS A 166 3.93 0.85 -19.69
N ASN A 167 2.71 0.32 -19.64
CA ASN A 167 1.51 1.04 -20.10
C ASN A 167 1.12 2.22 -19.17
N LEU A 168 1.59 2.21 -17.93
CA LEU A 168 1.51 3.35 -17.01
C LEU A 168 2.54 4.44 -17.30
N GLY A 169 3.53 4.15 -18.18
CA GLY A 169 4.57 5.11 -18.58
C GLY A 169 5.96 4.80 -18.04
N PHE A 170 6.11 3.81 -17.15
CA PHE A 170 7.43 3.43 -16.63
C PHE A 170 8.30 2.80 -17.71
N ARG A 171 9.51 3.32 -17.89
CA ARG A 171 10.46 2.86 -18.91
C ARG A 171 11.36 1.74 -18.41
N ASP A 172 11.79 1.85 -17.14
CA ASP A 172 12.80 0.99 -16.54
C ASP A 172 12.15 -0.14 -15.72
N VAL A 173 11.53 -1.08 -16.45
CA VAL A 173 10.81 -2.23 -15.88
C VAL A 173 11.49 -3.51 -16.32
N PHE A 174 12.05 -4.25 -15.37
CA PHE A 174 12.94 -5.39 -15.60
C PHE A 174 12.53 -6.62 -14.79
N SER A 175 13.07 -7.77 -15.15
CA SER A 175 13.00 -8.96 -14.31
C SER A 175 13.93 -8.82 -13.09
N PRO A 176 13.71 -9.62 -12.01
CA PRO A 176 14.58 -9.62 -10.84
C PRO A 176 16.06 -9.95 -11.14
N GLN A 177 16.31 -10.67 -12.22
CA GLN A 177 17.66 -11.05 -12.66
C GLN A 177 18.39 -9.89 -13.34
N GLU A 178 17.67 -9.04 -14.04
CA GLU A 178 18.24 -7.95 -14.84
C GLU A 178 18.41 -6.65 -14.04
N ILE A 179 17.52 -6.40 -13.05
CA ILE A 179 17.40 -5.08 -12.41
C ILE A 179 18.71 -4.54 -11.84
N LYS A 180 19.52 -5.41 -11.23
CA LYS A 180 20.80 -5.01 -10.63
C LYS A 180 21.75 -4.45 -11.69
N GLU A 181 21.96 -5.19 -12.77
CA GLU A 181 22.80 -4.76 -13.88
C GLU A 181 22.32 -3.43 -14.44
N LYS A 182 21.02 -3.28 -14.70
CA LYS A 182 20.42 -2.08 -15.28
C LYS A 182 20.55 -0.83 -14.38
N ILE A 183 20.42 -0.98 -13.07
CA ILE A 183 20.67 0.12 -12.13
C ILE A 183 22.15 0.51 -12.15
N PHE A 184 23.06 -0.48 -12.06
CA PHE A 184 24.49 -0.21 -12.00
C PHE A 184 25.10 0.29 -13.32
N GLU A 185 24.61 -0.15 -14.48
CA GLU A 185 24.96 0.42 -15.78
C GLU A 185 24.69 1.94 -15.84
N HIS A 186 23.60 2.39 -15.23
CA HIS A 186 23.23 3.80 -15.24
C HIS A 186 23.90 4.61 -14.14
N THR A 187 23.90 4.10 -12.90
CA THR A 187 24.32 4.86 -11.71
C THR A 187 25.77 4.60 -11.31
N MET A 188 26.35 3.50 -11.74
CA MET A 188 27.63 2.92 -11.31
C MET A 188 27.72 2.55 -9.82
N VAL A 189 26.79 2.99 -8.98
CA VAL A 189 26.87 2.87 -7.51
C VAL A 189 25.64 2.24 -6.84
N GLY A 190 24.53 2.10 -7.55
CA GLY A 190 23.24 1.63 -7.03
C GLY A 190 22.17 2.72 -6.93
N ALA A 191 21.01 2.39 -6.39
CA ALA A 191 19.89 3.32 -6.22
C ALA A 191 19.99 4.12 -4.92
N GLU A 192 19.53 5.36 -4.92
CA GLU A 192 19.49 6.21 -3.72
C GLU A 192 18.45 5.73 -2.72
N VAL A 193 17.31 5.28 -3.23
CA VAL A 193 16.25 4.68 -2.42
C VAL A 193 15.86 3.36 -3.03
N VAL A 194 15.76 2.33 -2.21
CA VAL A 194 15.23 1.02 -2.60
C VAL A 194 14.02 0.71 -1.73
N ILE A 195 12.88 0.48 -2.35
CA ILE A 195 11.63 0.12 -1.66
C ILE A 195 11.32 -1.35 -1.96
N GLU A 196 11.33 -2.15 -0.92
CA GLU A 196 10.90 -3.55 -0.97
C GLU A 196 9.38 -3.61 -0.75
N ALA A 197 8.62 -4.04 -1.77
CA ALA A 197 7.16 -4.01 -1.80
C ALA A 197 6.53 -5.40 -2.08
N VAL A 198 7.25 -6.48 -1.76
CA VAL A 198 6.80 -7.86 -1.98
C VAL A 198 6.58 -8.60 -0.66
N GLY A 199 7.50 -8.45 0.31
CA GLY A 199 7.43 -9.12 1.60
C GLY A 199 8.01 -10.54 1.60
N VAL A 200 9.08 -10.81 0.83
CA VAL A 200 9.74 -12.13 0.83
C VAL A 200 11.24 -12.02 1.05
N GLU A 201 11.87 -13.12 1.50
CA GLU A 201 13.30 -13.14 1.82
C GLU A 201 14.19 -12.68 0.65
N THR A 202 13.89 -13.14 -0.54
CA THR A 202 14.70 -12.86 -1.73
C THR A 202 14.74 -11.38 -2.07
N THR A 203 13.61 -10.67 -2.03
CA THR A 203 13.53 -9.24 -2.30
C THR A 203 14.07 -8.41 -1.13
N ALA A 204 13.85 -8.85 0.11
CA ALA A 204 14.43 -8.23 1.29
C ALA A 204 15.98 -8.24 1.26
N ARG A 205 16.58 -9.37 0.86
CA ARG A 205 18.04 -9.45 0.64
C ARG A 205 18.50 -8.63 -0.57
N GLN A 206 17.72 -8.67 -1.65
CA GLN A 206 18.05 -7.95 -2.88
C GLN A 206 18.08 -6.44 -2.66
N SER A 207 17.17 -5.90 -1.84
CA SER A 207 17.11 -4.46 -1.55
C SER A 207 18.41 -3.90 -0.98
N LEU A 208 19.05 -4.65 -0.08
CA LEU A 208 20.35 -4.30 0.52
C LEU A 208 21.52 -4.33 -0.48
N ASN A 209 21.38 -5.05 -1.61
CA ASN A 209 22.39 -5.17 -2.65
C ASN A 209 22.22 -4.18 -3.80
N LEU A 210 21.07 -3.46 -3.84
CA LEU A 210 20.76 -2.48 -4.87
C LEU A 210 20.96 -1.04 -4.40
N VAL A 211 20.94 -0.82 -3.09
CA VAL A 211 21.12 0.51 -2.50
C VAL A 211 22.58 0.96 -2.59
N ARG A 212 22.80 2.23 -2.98
CA ARG A 212 24.12 2.84 -2.96
C ARG A 212 24.60 3.16 -1.54
N GLU A 213 25.88 3.48 -1.39
CA GLU A 213 26.39 4.05 -0.15
C GLU A 213 25.68 5.39 0.14
N GLY A 214 25.34 5.66 1.40
CA GLY A 214 24.53 6.76 1.86
C GLY A 214 23.04 6.68 1.47
N GLY A 215 22.59 5.54 0.92
CA GLY A 215 21.23 5.34 0.46
C GLY A 215 20.27 4.83 1.54
N THR A 216 19.00 4.73 1.16
CA THR A 216 17.91 4.29 2.04
C THR A 216 17.23 3.04 1.51
N VAL A 217 17.02 2.05 2.39
CA VAL A 217 16.15 0.89 2.14
C VAL A 217 14.89 1.05 2.96
N LEU A 218 13.73 0.90 2.31
CA LEU A 218 12.42 0.85 2.95
C LEU A 218 11.84 -0.56 2.81
N PHE A 219 11.61 -1.25 3.92
CA PHE A 219 10.79 -2.44 3.97
C PHE A 219 9.32 -2.03 4.08
N PHE A 220 8.60 -2.17 2.98
CA PHE A 220 7.17 -1.87 2.87
C PHE A 220 6.34 -3.15 2.79
N GLY A 221 6.82 -4.15 2.08
CA GLY A 221 6.19 -5.46 1.99
C GLY A 221 6.17 -6.16 3.35
N VAL A 222 5.03 -6.80 3.67
CA VAL A 222 4.86 -7.53 4.92
C VAL A 222 5.46 -8.93 4.77
N CYS A 223 6.59 -9.15 5.43
CA CYS A 223 7.22 -10.47 5.50
C CYS A 223 6.56 -11.34 6.60
N PRO A 224 6.65 -12.68 6.50
CA PRO A 224 6.31 -13.56 7.62
C PRO A 224 7.06 -13.15 8.90
N GLU A 225 6.40 -13.27 10.06
CA GLU A 225 6.94 -12.79 11.35
C GLU A 225 8.25 -13.49 11.76
N ASP A 226 8.40 -14.75 11.42
CA ASP A 226 9.57 -15.56 11.71
C ASP A 226 10.72 -15.40 10.70
N LEU A 227 10.46 -14.72 9.56
CA LEU A 227 11.48 -14.49 8.53
C LEU A 227 12.59 -13.60 9.06
N LYS A 228 13.82 -14.05 8.89
CA LYS A 228 15.03 -13.32 9.28
C LYS A 228 16.02 -13.27 8.13
N ILE A 229 16.54 -12.07 7.87
CA ILE A 229 17.65 -11.88 6.93
C ILE A 229 18.92 -11.44 7.67
N PRO A 230 20.11 -11.93 7.29
CA PRO A 230 21.36 -11.41 7.86
C PRO A 230 21.63 -10.01 7.32
N VAL A 231 21.91 -9.09 8.22
CA VAL A 231 22.36 -7.74 7.91
C VAL A 231 23.67 -7.49 8.63
N SER A 232 24.71 -7.02 7.91
CA SER A 232 26.00 -6.70 8.49
C SER A 232 25.98 -5.32 9.15
N PRO A 233 26.13 -5.20 10.48
CA PRO A 233 26.26 -3.91 11.13
C PRO A 233 27.44 -3.09 10.61
N PHE A 234 28.54 -3.77 10.22
CA PHE A 234 29.70 -3.12 9.63
C PHE A 234 29.39 -2.49 8.27
N ASP A 235 28.57 -3.17 7.43
CA ASP A 235 28.15 -2.60 6.14
C ASP A 235 27.24 -1.40 6.33
N ILE A 236 26.30 -1.46 7.29
CA ILE A 236 25.44 -0.31 7.63
C ILE A 236 26.32 0.87 8.04
N TYR A 237 27.26 0.65 8.96
CA TYR A 237 28.18 1.69 9.44
C TYR A 237 29.05 2.26 8.30
N LYS A 238 29.76 1.38 7.57
CA LYS A 238 30.72 1.80 6.56
C LYS A 238 30.08 2.52 5.37
N LYS A 239 28.88 2.07 4.97
CA LYS A 239 28.13 2.62 3.84
C LYS A 239 27.13 3.71 4.24
N GLU A 240 27.03 4.04 5.53
CA GLU A 240 26.05 5.02 6.06
C GLU A 240 24.62 4.73 5.58
N LEU A 241 24.19 3.47 5.62
CA LEU A 241 22.87 3.07 5.15
C LEU A 241 21.77 3.48 6.14
N THR A 242 20.64 3.95 5.61
CA THR A 242 19.41 4.10 6.35
C THR A 242 18.49 2.90 6.05
N ILE A 243 18.00 2.20 7.07
CA ILE A 243 17.03 1.13 6.94
C ILE A 243 15.77 1.52 7.70
N LYS A 244 14.62 1.47 7.04
CA LYS A 244 13.32 1.84 7.59
C LYS A 244 12.26 0.78 7.31
N GLY A 245 11.23 0.72 8.16
CA GLY A 245 9.98 0.02 7.92
C GLY A 245 8.84 1.01 7.81
N SER A 246 7.81 0.68 7.04
CA SER A 246 6.56 1.43 6.96
C SER A 246 5.42 0.61 7.50
N ASN A 247 4.60 1.18 8.36
CA ASN A 247 3.43 0.53 8.94
C ASN A 247 2.20 1.42 8.82
N ILE A 248 1.21 0.97 8.07
CA ILE A 248 -0.08 1.62 7.80
C ILE A 248 0.03 3.12 7.39
N ASN A 249 -0.95 3.96 7.76
CA ASN A 249 -1.19 5.28 7.12
C ASN A 249 -1.53 6.40 8.10
N PRO A 250 -0.64 6.77 9.05
CA PRO A 250 -0.96 7.79 10.06
C PRO A 250 -1.16 9.18 9.44
N PHE A 251 -2.37 9.76 9.58
CA PHE A 251 -2.73 11.14 9.19
C PHE A 251 -2.48 11.52 7.74
N VAL A 252 -2.44 10.57 6.81
CA VAL A 252 -2.15 10.85 5.38
C VAL A 252 -3.33 10.60 4.45
N THR A 253 -4.49 10.15 4.97
CA THR A 253 -5.63 9.76 4.15
C THR A 253 -6.21 10.93 3.34
N GLU A 254 -6.34 12.13 3.92
CA GLU A 254 -6.78 13.33 3.19
C GLU A 254 -5.82 13.68 2.05
N ARG A 255 -4.51 13.67 2.31
CA ARG A 255 -3.51 13.91 1.27
C ARG A 255 -3.54 12.87 0.15
N ALA A 256 -3.79 11.61 0.49
CA ALA A 256 -3.96 10.55 -0.50
C ALA A 256 -5.19 10.77 -1.35
N LEU A 257 -6.28 11.22 -0.74
CA LEU A 257 -7.51 11.58 -1.43
C LEU A 257 -7.29 12.78 -2.37
N ASP A 258 -6.61 13.84 -1.92
CA ASP A 258 -6.25 14.99 -2.75
C ASP A 258 -5.40 14.57 -3.97
N ILE A 259 -4.39 13.73 -3.77
CA ILE A 259 -3.53 13.21 -4.84
C ILE A 259 -4.36 12.44 -5.89
N LEU A 260 -5.32 11.66 -5.44
CA LEU A 260 -6.21 10.90 -6.31
C LEU A 260 -7.18 11.82 -7.07
N THR A 261 -7.86 12.75 -6.37
CA THR A 261 -8.84 13.67 -6.94
C THR A 261 -8.22 14.62 -7.95
N GLU A 262 -7.00 15.05 -7.73
CA GLU A 262 -6.22 15.89 -8.65
C GLU A 262 -5.61 15.09 -9.83
N GLY A 263 -5.90 13.78 -9.92
CA GLY A 263 -5.42 12.93 -11.00
C GLY A 263 -3.90 12.79 -11.08
N LYS A 264 -3.19 12.97 -9.95
CA LYS A 264 -1.72 12.90 -9.90
C LYS A 264 -1.20 11.47 -10.03
N ILE A 265 -2.04 10.49 -9.70
CA ILE A 265 -1.75 9.06 -9.87
C ILE A 265 -2.89 8.38 -10.61
N ASN A 266 -2.57 7.35 -11.37
CA ASN A 266 -3.54 6.57 -12.12
C ASN A 266 -3.74 5.20 -11.47
N VAL A 267 -4.85 4.99 -10.79
CA VAL A 267 -5.21 3.72 -10.16
C VAL A 267 -6.20 2.89 -10.99
N ASN A 268 -6.89 3.50 -11.96
CA ASN A 268 -7.87 2.79 -12.80
C ASN A 268 -7.26 1.61 -13.56
N LYS A 269 -6.01 1.76 -14.01
CA LYS A 269 -5.28 0.68 -14.68
C LYS A 269 -4.80 -0.42 -13.72
N LEU A 270 -4.86 -0.18 -12.42
CA LEU A 270 -4.46 -1.15 -11.40
C LEU A 270 -5.63 -2.07 -11.00
N VAL A 271 -6.87 -1.58 -11.06
CA VAL A 271 -8.07 -2.39 -10.83
C VAL A 271 -8.32 -3.25 -12.05
N THR A 272 -7.86 -4.49 -12.00
CA THR A 272 -7.90 -5.42 -13.13
C THR A 272 -9.06 -6.39 -13.08
N ASN A 273 -9.54 -6.73 -11.90
CA ASN A 273 -10.59 -7.71 -11.71
C ASN A 273 -11.74 -7.16 -10.86
N ARG A 274 -12.96 -7.54 -11.23
CA ARG A 274 -14.21 -7.17 -10.54
C ARG A 274 -15.00 -8.41 -10.26
N TYR A 275 -15.39 -8.57 -9.00
CA TYR A 275 -16.10 -9.74 -8.52
C TYR A 275 -17.33 -9.34 -7.71
N SER A 276 -18.30 -10.23 -7.63
CA SER A 276 -19.43 -10.11 -6.70
C SER A 276 -19.03 -10.60 -5.31
N LEU A 277 -19.76 -10.18 -4.28
CA LEU A 277 -19.56 -10.66 -2.91
C LEU A 277 -19.69 -12.20 -2.80
N LYS A 278 -20.51 -12.81 -3.64
CA LYS A 278 -20.70 -14.28 -3.66
C LYS A 278 -19.44 -15.05 -4.07
N GLN A 279 -18.57 -14.43 -4.87
CA GLN A 279 -17.32 -15.03 -5.34
C GLN A 279 -16.15 -14.85 -4.36
N LEU A 280 -16.33 -14.01 -3.34
CA LEU A 280 -15.27 -13.69 -2.39
C LEU A 280 -14.66 -14.95 -1.70
N PRO A 281 -15.44 -15.91 -1.19
CA PRO A 281 -14.85 -17.13 -0.58
C PRO A 281 -13.94 -17.90 -1.54
N GLU A 282 -14.33 -18.04 -2.81
CA GLU A 282 -13.55 -18.72 -3.85
C GLU A 282 -12.26 -18.00 -4.20
N ILE A 283 -12.26 -16.65 -4.12
CA ILE A 283 -11.07 -15.83 -4.31
C ILE A 283 -10.11 -16.00 -3.13
N LEU A 284 -10.64 -15.89 -1.90
CA LEU A 284 -9.82 -15.96 -0.68
C LEU A 284 -9.26 -17.39 -0.47
N SER A 285 -9.98 -18.42 -0.87
CA SER A 285 -9.49 -19.81 -0.84
C SER A 285 -8.49 -20.13 -1.96
N GLY A 286 -8.41 -19.29 -3.01
CA GLY A 286 -7.58 -19.54 -4.18
C GLY A 286 -8.20 -20.46 -5.23
N GLU A 287 -9.49 -20.82 -5.09
CA GLU A 287 -10.24 -21.58 -6.11
C GLU A 287 -10.42 -20.78 -7.39
N ILE A 288 -10.58 -19.46 -7.28
CA ILE A 288 -10.48 -18.53 -8.41
C ILE A 288 -9.05 -17.97 -8.44
N GLU A 289 -8.31 -18.22 -9.53
CA GLU A 289 -6.99 -17.62 -9.74
C GLU A 289 -7.11 -16.11 -9.95
N ASP A 290 -6.71 -15.35 -8.94
CA ASP A 290 -6.67 -13.88 -9.01
C ASP A 290 -5.31 -13.41 -9.55
N SER A 291 -5.10 -13.58 -10.85
CA SER A 291 -3.84 -13.23 -11.53
C SER A 291 -3.67 -11.74 -11.84
N GLY A 292 -4.61 -10.90 -11.39
CA GLY A 292 -4.61 -9.46 -11.62
C GLY A 292 -3.60 -8.68 -10.76
N LEU A 293 -3.71 -7.35 -10.83
CA LEU A 293 -2.97 -6.45 -9.94
C LEU A 293 -3.79 -6.12 -8.68
N LYS A 294 -5.04 -5.71 -8.87
CA LYS A 294 -5.97 -5.37 -7.81
C LYS A 294 -7.36 -5.86 -8.17
N SER A 295 -7.97 -6.57 -7.24
CA SER A 295 -9.34 -7.05 -7.35
C SER A 295 -10.26 -6.27 -6.44
N VAL A 296 -11.44 -5.94 -6.91
CA VAL A 296 -12.49 -5.24 -6.16
C VAL A 296 -13.76 -6.07 -6.10
N ILE A 297 -14.46 -6.01 -4.97
CA ILE A 297 -15.82 -6.54 -4.81
C ILE A 297 -16.79 -5.41 -5.11
N VAL A 298 -17.67 -5.63 -6.08
CA VAL A 298 -18.66 -4.65 -6.53
C VAL A 298 -20.04 -5.07 -6.04
N PHE A 299 -20.77 -4.12 -5.48
CA PHE A 299 -22.15 -4.26 -5.03
C PHE A 299 -23.07 -3.60 -6.08
N ASN A 300 -24.10 -4.35 -6.53
CA ASN A 300 -25.09 -3.86 -7.50
C ASN A 300 -26.31 -3.25 -6.80
#